data_f52b1355b8c119c5c2cb5f7ba3d7e48b
#
_entry.id   f52b1355b8c119c5c2cb5f7ba3d7e48b
#
_cell.length_a   1.000
_cell.length_b   1.000
_cell.length_c   1.000
_cell.angle_alpha   90.00
_cell.angle_beta   90.00
_cell.angle_gamma   90.00
#
_symmetry.space_group_name_H-M   'P 1'
#
loop_
_entity.id
_entity.type
_entity.pdbx_description
1 polymer ?
#
loop_
_entity_poly.entity_id
_entity_poly.type
_entity_poly.pdbx_seq_one_letter_code
_entity_poly.pdbx_strand_id
1 'polypeptide(L)'
;SALPFRAVYLIWNEWFRDENLQKSVKIQKGDTNEALDSSRSSDQPSWVFSSDTTLVAGLACPPRGKRHDYFTSALPWTQKGPGVSIGLAGTATLVDPSPVSGYFVQQSNNSLGAAQLSKDGGVHDVYTGSGTLQYQGGYSVSIAGHSINNSSVSTITAQPGSSWLSKSAYADLDSSSIFTINSLRTAFQMQKFYERLARGGSRYTEVLRSFFGVVSPDARLQRPEFLGSFTKMVNVNPIAQTSATDNTSPQGNLSAYGVTASRFHGFTKSFVEHGYIIGFVCARADLTYQQGINKMWLRSTVYDFYWPTFAHLGEQAIELREIYAQGTKDDTTVFGYQERYAEYRYKPSQITGKFRSSVVDGNLDVWHLSQYFSNAPTLNEEFITENPPIKRIVAVQDEPEFLLDIGFRYTTVRPMPMFGTPGLVDHF
;
A
#
# COMPACT_ATOMS: atom_id res chain seq x y z
N SER A 1 -23.83 -28.02 -4.57
CA SER A 1 -23.34 -26.95 -5.46
C SER A 1 -22.28 -26.12 -4.75
N ALA A 2 -21.17 -25.80 -5.42
CA ALA A 2 -20.11 -24.92 -4.92
C ALA A 2 -20.43 -23.42 -5.13
N LEU A 3 -21.55 -23.11 -5.76
CA LEU A 3 -21.93 -21.73 -6.11
C LEU A 3 -22.02 -20.78 -4.91
N PRO A 4 -22.56 -21.17 -3.74
CA PRO A 4 -22.59 -20.27 -2.58
C PRO A 4 -21.18 -19.83 -2.14
N PHE A 5 -20.19 -20.72 -2.14
CA PHE A 5 -18.82 -20.40 -1.80
C PHE A 5 -18.17 -19.45 -2.82
N ARG A 6 -18.42 -19.72 -4.11
CA ARG A 6 -17.97 -18.84 -5.20
C ARG A 6 -18.58 -17.43 -5.06
N ALA A 7 -19.86 -17.36 -4.69
CA ALA A 7 -20.57 -16.10 -4.44
C ALA A 7 -19.97 -15.33 -3.26
N VAL A 8 -19.56 -16.02 -2.18
CA VAL A 8 -18.87 -15.38 -1.04
C VAL A 8 -17.58 -14.68 -1.49
N TYR A 9 -16.76 -15.34 -2.30
CA TYR A 9 -15.53 -14.74 -2.81
C TYR A 9 -15.78 -13.60 -3.78
N LEU A 10 -16.84 -13.69 -4.60
CA LEU A 10 -17.26 -12.59 -5.46
C LEU A 10 -17.67 -11.36 -4.64
N ILE A 11 -18.49 -11.57 -3.59
CA ILE A 11 -18.90 -10.51 -2.68
C ILE A 11 -17.67 -9.89 -1.99
N TRP A 12 -16.74 -10.73 -1.54
CA TRP A 12 -15.53 -10.22 -0.90
C TRP A 12 -14.69 -9.37 -1.85
N ASN A 13 -14.43 -9.84 -3.06
CA ASN A 13 -13.66 -9.09 -4.06
C ASN A 13 -14.27 -7.72 -4.37
N GLU A 14 -15.61 -7.64 -4.43
CA GLU A 14 -16.30 -6.43 -4.85
C GLU A 14 -16.61 -5.45 -3.71
N TRP A 15 -16.83 -5.95 -2.47
CA TRP A 15 -17.33 -5.14 -1.38
C TRP A 15 -16.40 -5.03 -0.16
N PHE A 16 -15.53 -6.01 0.07
CA PHE A 16 -14.74 -6.10 1.28
C PHE A 16 -13.24 -5.95 1.07
N ARG A 17 -12.76 -6.33 -0.11
CA ARG A 17 -11.34 -6.27 -0.43
C ARG A 17 -10.86 -4.84 -0.62
N ASP A 18 -9.76 -4.47 0.04
CA ASP A 18 -9.01 -3.26 -0.31
C ASP A 18 -8.29 -3.47 -1.65
N GLU A 19 -8.54 -2.58 -2.59
CA GLU A 19 -8.00 -2.70 -3.95
C GLU A 19 -6.49 -2.47 -4.02
N ASN A 20 -5.96 -1.63 -3.12
CA ASN A 20 -4.57 -1.19 -3.16
C ASN A 20 -3.64 -2.12 -2.38
N LEU A 21 -4.15 -2.76 -1.32
CA LEU A 21 -3.34 -3.52 -0.36
C LEU A 21 -3.63 -5.02 -0.39
N GLN A 22 -4.75 -5.46 -0.99
CA GLN A 22 -5.13 -6.86 -1.02
C GLN A 22 -5.28 -7.39 -2.45
N LYS A 23 -4.78 -8.59 -2.67
CA LYS A 23 -4.95 -9.29 -3.95
C LYS A 23 -6.39 -9.79 -4.11
N SER A 24 -6.87 -9.89 -5.35
CA SER A 24 -8.17 -10.48 -5.61
C SER A 24 -8.14 -12.01 -5.54
N VAL A 25 -9.20 -12.62 -5.05
CA VAL A 25 -9.38 -14.07 -5.11
C VAL A 25 -9.83 -14.46 -6.52
N LYS A 26 -9.16 -15.44 -7.12
CA LYS A 26 -9.59 -16.01 -8.39
C LYS A 26 -10.86 -16.83 -8.18
N ILE A 27 -11.94 -16.46 -8.86
CA ILE A 27 -13.22 -17.17 -8.81
C ILE A 27 -13.32 -18.10 -9.99
N GLN A 28 -13.53 -19.39 -9.71
CA GLN A 28 -13.79 -20.37 -10.76
C GLN A 28 -15.17 -20.15 -11.36
N LYS A 29 -15.25 -20.06 -12.68
CA LYS A 29 -16.50 -19.84 -13.43
C LYS A 29 -16.97 -21.08 -14.17
N GLY A 30 -16.08 -22.03 -14.44
CA GLY A 30 -16.36 -23.27 -15.18
C GLY A 30 -16.82 -24.43 -14.30
N ASP A 31 -17.24 -25.51 -14.94
CA ASP A 31 -17.65 -26.78 -14.30
C ASP A 31 -16.44 -27.67 -13.97
N THR A 32 -15.29 -27.37 -14.53
CA THR A 32 -14.05 -28.11 -14.28
C THR A 32 -13.54 -27.82 -12.87
N ASN A 33 -13.10 -28.89 -12.22
CA ASN A 33 -12.50 -28.83 -10.88
C ASN A 33 -11.07 -28.28 -10.99
N GLU A 34 -10.94 -26.99 -11.32
CA GLU A 34 -9.67 -26.29 -11.20
C GLU A 34 -9.36 -26.15 -9.71
N ALA A 35 -8.58 -27.08 -9.18
CA ALA A 35 -8.02 -26.92 -7.84
C ALA A 35 -7.32 -25.57 -7.75
N LEU A 36 -7.48 -24.87 -6.63
CA LEU A 36 -6.66 -23.70 -6.34
C LEU A 36 -5.20 -24.18 -6.33
N ASP A 37 -4.49 -23.88 -7.39
CA ASP A 37 -3.13 -24.32 -7.60
C ASP A 37 -2.22 -23.60 -6.57
N SER A 38 -1.69 -24.37 -5.63
CA SER A 38 -0.77 -23.87 -4.61
C SER A 38 0.52 -23.29 -5.21
N SER A 39 0.88 -23.69 -6.45
CA SER A 39 2.03 -23.11 -7.17
C SER A 39 1.81 -21.66 -7.57
N ARG A 40 0.56 -21.17 -7.59
CA ARG A 40 0.17 -19.78 -7.87
C ARG A 40 -0.18 -19.00 -6.60
N SER A 41 0.36 -19.40 -5.47
CA SER A 41 0.13 -18.70 -4.19
C SER A 41 0.56 -17.24 -4.21
N SER A 42 1.53 -16.88 -5.07
CA SER A 42 1.97 -15.49 -5.24
C SER A 42 0.89 -14.56 -5.77
N ASP A 43 -0.10 -15.07 -6.49
CA ASP A 43 -1.15 -14.29 -7.15
C ASP A 43 -2.46 -14.24 -6.36
N GLN A 44 -2.54 -14.95 -5.25
CA GLN A 44 -3.71 -15.02 -4.38
C GLN A 44 -3.44 -14.38 -3.02
N PRO A 45 -4.49 -13.97 -2.28
CA PRO A 45 -4.33 -13.56 -0.88
C PRO A 45 -3.79 -14.70 -0.02
N SER A 46 -2.97 -14.37 0.97
CA SER A 46 -2.32 -15.35 1.85
C SER A 46 -3.28 -16.24 2.62
N TRP A 47 -4.44 -15.73 3.02
CA TRP A 47 -5.45 -16.45 3.80
C TRP A 47 -6.20 -17.52 2.99
N VAL A 48 -6.15 -17.49 1.66
CA VAL A 48 -6.78 -18.50 0.79
C VAL A 48 -6.10 -19.86 0.97
N PHE A 49 -4.82 -19.86 1.27
CA PHE A 49 -4.02 -21.06 1.53
C PHE A 49 -3.72 -21.16 3.03
N SER A 50 -4.75 -21.47 3.82
CA SER A 50 -4.55 -21.67 5.26
C SER A 50 -3.54 -22.79 5.50
N SER A 51 -2.62 -22.57 6.42
CA SER A 51 -1.71 -23.61 6.92
C SER A 51 -2.41 -24.67 7.77
N ASP A 52 -3.68 -24.47 8.09
CA ASP A 52 -4.50 -25.45 8.78
C ASP A 52 -4.87 -26.58 7.81
N THR A 53 -4.24 -27.72 8.01
CA THR A 53 -4.45 -28.93 7.18
C THR A 53 -5.85 -29.52 7.30
N THR A 54 -6.67 -29.04 8.24
CA THR A 54 -8.06 -29.45 8.41
C THR A 54 -9.02 -28.73 7.49
N LEU A 55 -8.61 -27.55 6.96
CA LEU A 55 -9.39 -26.79 6.01
C LEU A 55 -8.99 -27.17 4.58
N VAL A 56 -9.97 -27.56 3.80
CA VAL A 56 -9.78 -27.76 2.37
C VAL A 56 -9.31 -26.46 1.74
N ALA A 57 -8.20 -26.47 1.04
CA ALA A 57 -7.69 -25.27 0.37
C ALA A 57 -8.78 -24.62 -0.49
N GLY A 58 -9.03 -23.34 -0.26
CA GLY A 58 -10.07 -22.59 -0.96
C GLY A 58 -11.44 -22.51 -0.27
N LEU A 59 -11.56 -22.97 0.97
CA LEU A 59 -12.79 -22.83 1.79
C LEU A 59 -12.60 -21.92 3.00
N ALA A 60 -11.46 -21.25 3.11
CA ALA A 60 -11.23 -20.30 4.19
C ALA A 60 -12.23 -19.12 4.12
N CYS A 61 -12.76 -18.73 5.29
CA CYS A 61 -13.61 -17.55 5.38
C CYS A 61 -12.79 -16.29 5.11
N PRO A 62 -13.21 -15.44 4.16
CA PRO A 62 -12.47 -14.24 3.85
C PRO A 62 -12.40 -13.28 5.06
N PRO A 63 -11.23 -12.69 5.33
CA PRO A 63 -11.08 -11.75 6.43
C PRO A 63 -11.78 -10.44 6.12
N ARG A 64 -12.30 -9.80 7.17
CA ARG A 64 -12.86 -8.46 7.10
C ARG A 64 -11.76 -7.41 7.28
N GLY A 65 -11.84 -6.32 6.50
CA GLY A 65 -11.01 -5.15 6.73
C GLY A 65 -11.43 -4.38 7.99
N LYS A 66 -10.48 -3.72 8.64
CA LYS A 66 -10.72 -2.75 9.70
C LYS A 66 -11.59 -1.60 9.23
N ARG A 67 -12.19 -0.87 10.16
CA ARG A 67 -12.82 0.41 9.83
C ARG A 67 -11.77 1.38 9.29
N HIS A 68 -12.18 2.22 8.36
CA HIS A 68 -11.31 3.28 7.85
C HIS A 68 -11.09 4.34 8.91
N ASP A 69 -9.83 4.55 9.26
CA ASP A 69 -9.35 5.64 10.08
C ASP A 69 -8.16 6.33 9.39
N TYR A 70 -7.45 7.20 10.09
CA TYR A 70 -6.30 7.93 9.56
C TYR A 70 -5.18 7.01 9.04
N PHE A 71 -4.95 5.85 9.68
CA PHE A 71 -3.90 4.91 9.31
C PHE A 71 -4.38 3.85 8.33
N THR A 72 -5.57 3.29 8.54
CA THR A 72 -6.09 2.22 7.70
C THR A 72 -6.60 2.69 6.33
N SER A 73 -6.88 3.98 6.19
CA SER A 73 -7.22 4.62 4.91
C SER A 73 -6.04 5.26 4.20
N ALA A 74 -4.82 5.11 4.77
CA ALA A 74 -3.62 5.61 4.14
C ALA A 74 -3.33 4.85 2.83
N LEU A 75 -2.74 5.57 1.88
CA LEU A 75 -2.30 4.99 0.62
C LEU A 75 -0.83 4.58 0.70
N PRO A 76 -0.41 3.48 0.05
CA PRO A 76 0.99 3.07 0.04
C PRO A 76 1.88 3.96 -0.85
N TRP A 77 1.29 4.83 -1.66
CA TRP A 77 1.94 5.77 -2.58
C TRP A 77 1.11 7.03 -2.72
N THR A 78 1.73 8.08 -3.24
CA THR A 78 1.07 9.40 -3.42
C THR A 78 0.07 9.42 -4.57
N GLN A 79 0.24 8.53 -5.56
CA GLN A 79 -0.63 8.44 -6.75
C GLN A 79 -0.66 7.01 -7.27
N LYS A 80 -1.74 6.64 -7.98
CA LYS A 80 -1.88 5.33 -8.61
C LYS A 80 -1.32 5.38 -10.04
N GLY A 81 -0.18 4.74 -10.25
CA GLY A 81 0.50 4.70 -11.54
C GLY A 81 1.91 5.32 -11.51
N PRO A 82 2.59 5.39 -12.64
CA PRO A 82 3.93 5.96 -12.72
C PRO A 82 3.94 7.45 -12.37
N GLY A 83 5.03 7.91 -11.76
CA GLY A 83 5.25 9.33 -11.50
C GLY A 83 5.22 10.14 -12.81
N VAL A 84 4.49 11.25 -12.81
CA VAL A 84 4.48 12.16 -13.95
C VAL A 84 5.74 13.00 -13.89
N SER A 85 6.71 12.67 -14.74
CA SER A 85 7.94 13.44 -14.89
C SER A 85 7.83 14.37 -16.08
N ILE A 86 8.31 15.59 -15.91
CA ILE A 86 8.49 16.52 -17.01
C ILE A 86 9.95 16.40 -17.42
N GLY A 87 10.23 15.58 -18.44
CA GLY A 87 11.59 15.39 -18.95
C GLY A 87 12.06 16.62 -19.74
N LEU A 88 13.31 16.99 -19.54
CA LEU A 88 14.01 17.80 -20.52
C LEU A 88 14.11 16.96 -21.79
N ALA A 89 13.31 17.26 -22.82
CA ALA A 89 13.38 16.57 -24.09
C ALA A 89 14.50 17.22 -24.90
N GLY A 90 15.45 16.43 -25.37
CA GLY A 90 16.57 16.84 -26.20
C GLY A 90 17.90 16.25 -25.74
N THR A 91 18.85 16.21 -26.62
CA THR A 91 20.26 15.89 -26.32
C THR A 91 20.95 17.19 -25.94
N ALA A 92 21.34 17.35 -24.67
CA ALA A 92 22.23 18.44 -24.30
C ALA A 92 23.61 18.18 -24.95
N THR A 93 24.06 19.10 -25.74
CA THR A 93 25.43 19.09 -26.25
C THR A 93 26.38 19.41 -25.10
N LEU A 94 27.34 18.52 -24.87
CA LEU A 94 28.42 18.81 -23.94
C LEU A 94 29.33 19.86 -24.55
N VAL A 95 29.35 21.04 -23.97
CA VAL A 95 30.27 22.10 -24.35
C VAL A 95 31.51 22.00 -23.46
N ASP A 96 32.62 21.76 -24.07
CA ASP A 96 33.92 21.90 -23.41
C ASP A 96 34.45 23.32 -23.69
N PRO A 97 34.47 24.20 -22.68
CA PRO A 97 34.92 25.58 -22.85
C PRO A 97 36.42 25.66 -23.17
N SER A 98 37.16 24.57 -23.00
CA SER A 98 38.53 24.45 -23.35
C SER A 98 38.72 23.27 -24.29
N PRO A 99 38.47 23.42 -25.62
CA PRO A 99 38.75 22.35 -26.53
C PRO A 99 40.26 22.03 -26.44
N VAL A 100 40.55 20.98 -25.69
CA VAL A 100 41.93 20.47 -25.63
C VAL A 100 42.16 19.75 -26.94
N SER A 101 42.67 20.44 -27.93
CA SER A 101 43.32 19.79 -29.04
C SER A 101 44.56 19.07 -28.45
N GLY A 102 44.32 17.90 -27.92
CA GLY A 102 45.27 17.22 -27.12
C GLY A 102 45.47 15.77 -27.51
N TYR A 103 46.57 15.28 -27.18
CA TYR A 103 47.08 13.98 -27.56
C TYR A 103 47.27 13.12 -26.33
N PHE A 104 46.94 11.83 -26.40
CA PHE A 104 47.08 10.88 -25.32
C PHE A 104 48.10 9.80 -25.67
N VAL A 105 48.77 9.30 -24.67
CA VAL A 105 49.83 8.30 -24.88
C VAL A 105 49.40 6.98 -24.23
N GLN A 106 49.29 5.93 -25.03
CA GLN A 106 49.18 4.56 -24.54
C GLN A 106 50.56 3.90 -24.52
N GLN A 107 50.97 3.47 -23.36
CA GLN A 107 52.19 2.66 -23.25
C GLN A 107 51.86 1.19 -23.63
N SER A 108 52.78 0.54 -24.32
CA SER A 108 52.62 -0.79 -24.91
C SER A 108 52.37 -1.94 -23.90
N ASN A 109 52.29 -1.67 -22.60
CA ASN A 109 52.18 -2.67 -21.53
C ASN A 109 50.85 -2.63 -20.79
N ASN A 110 49.79 -2.25 -21.44
CA ASN A 110 48.39 -2.44 -21.03
C ASN A 110 47.92 -1.84 -19.66
N SER A 111 48.68 -0.94 -19.06
CA SER A 111 48.26 -0.19 -17.88
C SER A 111 48.00 1.26 -18.26
N LEU A 112 46.69 1.63 -18.17
CA LEU A 112 46.23 2.98 -18.39
C LEU A 112 46.44 3.80 -17.11
N GLY A 113 47.37 4.73 -17.13
CA GLY A 113 47.55 5.75 -16.12
C GLY A 113 46.87 7.06 -16.52
N ALA A 114 46.52 7.89 -15.56
CA ALA A 114 46.01 9.23 -15.83
C ALA A 114 47.12 10.04 -16.56
N ALA A 115 46.83 10.54 -17.75
CA ALA A 115 47.71 11.38 -18.53
C ALA A 115 47.42 12.85 -18.28
N GLN A 116 48.42 13.66 -18.01
CA GLN A 116 48.34 15.10 -17.97
C GLN A 116 48.82 15.70 -19.29
N LEU A 117 48.02 16.55 -19.87
CA LEU A 117 48.37 17.25 -21.10
C LEU A 117 48.76 18.69 -20.80
N SER A 118 49.88 19.12 -21.32
CA SER A 118 50.29 20.53 -21.29
C SER A 118 50.07 21.15 -22.65
N LYS A 119 49.23 22.17 -22.73
CA LYS A 119 49.11 23.08 -23.86
C LYS A 119 49.47 24.46 -23.37
N ASP A 120 50.36 25.14 -24.04
CA ASP A 120 50.74 26.53 -23.74
C ASP A 120 51.26 26.75 -22.29
N GLY A 121 51.90 25.74 -21.71
CA GLY A 121 52.47 25.81 -20.35
C GLY A 121 51.49 25.53 -19.21
N GLY A 122 50.23 25.22 -19.50
CA GLY A 122 49.24 24.78 -18.52
C GLY A 122 49.12 23.26 -18.45
N VAL A 123 48.98 22.72 -17.24
CA VAL A 123 48.75 21.29 -16.99
C VAL A 123 47.26 21.04 -16.85
N HIS A 124 46.70 20.21 -17.70
CA HIS A 124 45.31 19.82 -17.64
C HIS A 124 45.20 18.33 -17.26
N ASP A 125 44.38 18.04 -16.23
CA ASP A 125 44.09 16.68 -15.84
C ASP A 125 43.05 16.05 -16.82
N VAL A 126 43.43 14.92 -17.42
CA VAL A 126 42.59 14.23 -18.40
C VAL A 126 42.28 12.83 -17.88
N TYR A 127 40.97 12.52 -17.79
CA TYR A 127 40.48 11.20 -17.41
C TYR A 127 40.37 10.30 -18.63
N THR A 128 40.99 9.12 -18.59
CA THR A 128 41.12 8.21 -19.72
C THR A 128 40.11 7.05 -19.68
N GLY A 129 39.29 6.91 -20.76
CA GLY A 129 38.81 5.63 -21.27
C GLY A 129 39.70 5.18 -22.44
N SER A 130 39.67 3.94 -22.84
CA SER A 130 40.55 3.39 -23.88
C SER A 130 40.36 4.05 -25.27
N GLY A 131 41.43 4.54 -25.87
CA GLY A 131 41.31 5.15 -27.19
C GLY A 131 42.67 5.43 -27.88
N THR A 132 42.68 5.61 -29.22
CA THR A 132 43.91 5.90 -30.03
C THR A 132 43.99 7.39 -30.30
N LEU A 133 45.11 8.00 -30.00
CA LEU A 133 45.39 9.40 -30.25
C LEU A 133 46.64 9.53 -31.16
N GLN A 134 46.57 10.42 -32.13
CA GLN A 134 47.72 10.72 -32.97
C GLN A 134 48.49 11.91 -32.41
N TYR A 135 49.80 11.74 -32.32
CA TYR A 135 50.73 12.75 -31.87
C TYR A 135 51.34 13.51 -33.06
N GLN A 136 51.32 14.80 -32.98
CA GLN A 136 52.02 15.65 -33.94
C GLN A 136 52.95 16.61 -33.19
N GLY A 137 54.18 16.24 -33.14
CA GLY A 137 55.40 16.93 -32.80
C GLY A 137 55.49 18.02 -31.72
N GLY A 138 56.40 17.84 -30.78
CA GLY A 138 56.92 18.96 -29.97
C GLY A 138 56.46 19.07 -28.50
N TYR A 139 55.64 18.15 -27.98
CA TYR A 139 55.18 18.19 -26.58
C TYR A 139 55.67 17.02 -25.75
N SER A 140 55.95 17.25 -24.49
CA SER A 140 56.26 16.21 -23.51
C SER A 140 54.95 15.80 -22.76
N VAL A 141 54.69 14.51 -22.70
CA VAL A 141 53.55 13.96 -21.98
C VAL A 141 54.07 13.23 -20.76
N SER A 142 53.53 13.56 -19.59
CA SER A 142 53.87 12.88 -18.33
C SER A 142 52.73 11.94 -17.93
N ILE A 143 53.03 10.65 -17.77
CA ILE A 143 52.12 9.65 -17.30
C ILE A 143 52.67 9.09 -15.99
N ALA A 144 51.92 9.29 -14.88
CA ALA A 144 52.26 8.72 -13.57
C ALA A 144 53.77 8.85 -13.19
N GLY A 145 54.36 10.01 -13.41
CA GLY A 145 55.74 10.30 -13.05
C GLY A 145 56.81 9.88 -14.09
N HIS A 146 56.40 9.41 -15.26
CA HIS A 146 57.29 9.13 -16.38
C HIS A 146 57.14 10.17 -17.49
N SER A 147 58.27 10.78 -17.90
CA SER A 147 58.34 11.65 -19.07
C SER A 147 58.61 10.82 -20.31
N ILE A 148 57.76 10.92 -21.32
CA ILE A 148 57.95 10.30 -22.63
C ILE A 148 58.41 11.37 -23.60
N ASN A 149 59.65 11.24 -24.07
CA ASN A 149 60.19 12.12 -25.08
C ASN A 149 59.79 11.66 -26.49
N ASN A 150 59.70 12.60 -27.41
CA ASN A 150 59.17 12.55 -28.77
C ASN A 150 59.61 11.41 -29.69
N SER A 151 60.63 10.63 -29.31
CA SER A 151 61.26 9.67 -30.24
C SER A 151 60.76 8.24 -30.19
N SER A 152 59.81 7.93 -29.33
CA SER A 152 59.43 6.53 -29.05
C SER A 152 57.95 6.16 -29.18
N VAL A 153 57.04 7.06 -29.59
CA VAL A 153 55.59 6.76 -29.74
C VAL A 153 55.09 7.21 -31.11
N SER A 154 54.75 6.26 -31.93
CA SER A 154 54.29 6.52 -33.29
C SER A 154 52.79 6.58 -33.48
N THR A 155 52.00 5.95 -32.63
CA THR A 155 50.53 5.93 -32.79
C THR A 155 49.82 5.60 -31.49
N ILE A 156 48.79 6.34 -31.19
CA ILE A 156 47.90 6.11 -30.05
C ILE A 156 46.47 6.01 -30.60
N THR A 157 45.80 4.90 -30.36
CA THR A 157 44.48 4.62 -30.95
C THR A 157 43.36 4.79 -29.94
N ALA A 158 42.41 5.70 -30.20
CA ALA A 158 41.21 5.88 -29.43
C ALA A 158 40.11 4.92 -29.90
N GLN A 159 39.47 4.20 -28.99
CA GLN A 159 38.37 3.31 -29.31
C GLN A 159 37.06 4.10 -29.42
N PRO A 160 36.20 3.83 -30.42
CA PRO A 160 34.92 4.52 -30.55
C PRO A 160 34.04 4.27 -29.30
N GLY A 161 33.57 5.34 -28.66
CA GLY A 161 32.67 5.27 -27.48
C GLY A 161 33.28 5.87 -26.20
N SER A 162 34.55 6.24 -26.15
CA SER A 162 35.09 6.96 -25.01
C SER A 162 34.89 8.46 -25.17
N SER A 163 34.12 9.03 -24.27
CA SER A 163 33.88 10.48 -24.20
C SER A 163 34.93 11.13 -23.32
N TRP A 164 35.64 12.10 -23.88
CA TRP A 164 36.66 12.89 -23.21
C TRP A 164 36.03 14.18 -22.70
N LEU A 165 35.90 14.32 -21.39
CA LEU A 165 35.38 15.54 -20.79
C LEU A 165 36.49 16.20 -19.97
N SER A 166 36.72 17.48 -20.22
CA SER A 166 37.58 18.29 -19.34
C SER A 166 36.85 18.46 -17.99
N LYS A 167 37.63 18.76 -16.94
CA LYS A 167 37.08 19.02 -15.60
C LYS A 167 36.08 20.19 -15.57
N SER A 168 36.06 20.99 -16.61
CA SER A 168 35.17 22.14 -16.79
C SER A 168 34.07 21.91 -17.85
N ALA A 169 33.96 20.69 -18.38
CA ALA A 169 32.86 20.38 -19.30
C ALA A 169 31.52 20.48 -18.62
N TYR A 170 30.59 21.16 -19.25
CA TYR A 170 29.23 21.31 -18.78
C TYR A 170 28.23 20.96 -19.88
N ALA A 171 27.07 20.52 -19.49
CA ALA A 171 25.98 20.33 -20.42
C ALA A 171 25.29 21.67 -20.67
N ASP A 172 25.32 22.11 -21.93
CA ASP A 172 24.58 23.31 -22.35
C ASP A 172 23.08 22.96 -22.42
N LEU A 173 22.35 23.46 -21.44
CA LEU A 173 20.90 23.24 -21.33
C LEU A 173 20.10 24.26 -22.16
N ASP A 174 20.70 25.32 -22.68
CA ASP A 174 20.01 26.29 -23.52
C ASP A 174 19.56 25.70 -24.86
N SER A 175 20.25 24.66 -25.34
CA SER A 175 19.85 23.89 -26.52
C SER A 175 18.88 22.73 -26.20
N SER A 176 18.66 22.42 -24.94
CA SER A 176 17.69 21.41 -24.53
C SER A 176 16.28 22.01 -24.59
N SER A 177 15.35 21.27 -25.14
CA SER A 177 14.03 21.75 -25.44
C SER A 177 13.32 22.34 -24.21
N ILE A 178 12.91 23.58 -24.37
CA ILE A 178 12.12 24.35 -23.43
C ILE A 178 10.79 23.64 -23.20
N PHE A 179 10.40 23.50 -21.93
CA PHE A 179 9.05 23.05 -21.59
C PHE A 179 8.00 23.94 -22.26
N THR A 180 7.12 23.34 -23.02
CA THR A 180 5.95 24.08 -23.48
C THR A 180 4.94 24.19 -22.34
N ILE A 181 4.21 25.29 -22.30
CA ILE A 181 3.10 25.49 -21.35
C ILE A 181 2.08 24.36 -21.49
N ASN A 182 1.91 23.80 -22.69
CA ASN A 182 1.01 22.67 -22.91
C ASN A 182 1.52 21.37 -22.29
N SER A 183 2.80 21.05 -22.36
CA SER A 183 3.35 19.86 -21.71
C SER A 183 3.24 19.97 -20.18
N LEU A 184 3.46 21.15 -19.62
CA LEU A 184 3.27 21.43 -18.20
C LEU A 184 1.81 21.24 -17.77
N ARG A 185 0.87 21.80 -18.53
CA ARG A 185 -0.58 21.64 -18.28
C ARG A 185 -0.99 20.17 -18.33
N THR A 186 -0.54 19.44 -19.34
CA THR A 186 -0.82 18.00 -19.48
C THR A 186 -0.28 17.23 -18.30
N ALA A 187 0.95 17.50 -17.87
CA ALA A 187 1.56 16.85 -16.71
C ALA A 187 0.74 17.10 -15.43
N PHE A 188 0.33 18.34 -15.17
CA PHE A 188 -0.53 18.65 -14.01
C PHE A 188 -1.88 17.95 -14.06
N GLN A 189 -2.53 17.89 -15.24
CA GLN A 189 -3.83 17.21 -15.36
C GLN A 189 -3.70 15.69 -15.21
N MET A 190 -2.63 15.09 -15.73
CA MET A 190 -2.36 13.67 -15.53
C MET A 190 -2.06 13.36 -14.07
N GLN A 191 -1.26 14.18 -13.39
CA GLN A 191 -0.98 14.05 -11.98
C GLN A 191 -2.28 14.07 -11.17
N LYS A 192 -3.12 15.07 -11.39
CA LYS A 192 -4.43 15.20 -10.73
C LYS A 192 -5.35 14.00 -11.02
N PHE A 193 -5.30 13.46 -12.23
CA PHE A 193 -6.05 12.26 -12.60
C PHE A 193 -5.59 11.05 -11.79
N TYR A 194 -4.28 10.80 -11.68
CA TYR A 194 -3.73 9.67 -10.92
C TYR A 194 -3.95 9.80 -9.41
N GLU A 195 -3.86 10.99 -8.86
CA GLU A 195 -4.20 11.26 -7.46
C GLU A 195 -5.67 10.98 -7.18
N ARG A 196 -6.56 11.42 -8.06
CA ARG A 196 -7.99 11.17 -7.93
C ARG A 196 -8.33 9.69 -8.07
N LEU A 197 -7.63 8.97 -8.95
CA LEU A 197 -7.77 7.53 -9.11
C LEU A 197 -7.32 6.78 -7.84
N ALA A 198 -6.27 7.27 -7.18
CA ALA A 198 -5.77 6.71 -5.92
C ALA A 198 -6.79 6.84 -4.79
N ARG A 199 -7.46 7.99 -4.68
CA ARG A 199 -8.46 8.27 -3.64
C ARG A 199 -9.84 7.70 -3.95
N GLY A 200 -10.28 7.80 -5.19
CA GLY A 200 -11.61 7.39 -5.61
C GLY A 200 -11.78 5.91 -5.90
N GLY A 201 -10.68 5.18 -6.01
CA GLY A 201 -10.66 3.81 -6.47
C GLY A 201 -10.61 3.68 -7.99
N SER A 202 -10.20 2.51 -8.48
CA SER A 202 -10.02 2.25 -9.92
C SER A 202 -11.03 1.25 -10.48
N ARG A 203 -11.95 0.73 -9.66
CA ARG A 203 -13.07 -0.07 -10.18
C ARG A 203 -13.99 0.80 -11.03
N TYR A 204 -14.60 0.24 -12.05
CA TYR A 204 -15.45 1.00 -12.98
C TYR A 204 -16.52 1.85 -12.29
N THR A 205 -17.22 1.31 -11.32
CA THR A 205 -18.24 2.05 -10.55
C THR A 205 -17.66 3.15 -9.67
N GLU A 206 -16.48 2.94 -9.12
CA GLU A 206 -15.74 3.92 -8.32
C GLU A 206 -15.25 5.07 -9.17
N VAL A 207 -14.72 4.78 -10.38
CA VAL A 207 -14.31 5.79 -11.35
C VAL A 207 -15.51 6.64 -11.79
N LEU A 208 -16.65 6.01 -12.14
CA LEU A 208 -17.86 6.75 -12.49
C LEU A 208 -18.30 7.68 -11.37
N ARG A 209 -18.30 7.20 -10.14
CA ARG A 209 -18.69 8.01 -8.99
C ARG A 209 -17.69 9.13 -8.70
N SER A 210 -16.39 8.84 -8.72
CA SER A 210 -15.35 9.81 -8.33
C SER A 210 -15.14 10.89 -9.39
N PHE A 211 -15.19 10.55 -10.68
CA PHE A 211 -14.94 11.50 -11.76
C PHE A 211 -16.18 12.20 -12.28
N PHE A 212 -17.30 11.50 -12.35
CA PHE A 212 -18.52 12.01 -12.97
C PHE A 212 -19.68 12.22 -11.97
N GLY A 213 -19.51 11.80 -10.71
CA GLY A 213 -20.57 11.90 -9.70
C GLY A 213 -21.78 10.98 -9.93
N VAL A 214 -21.66 10.03 -10.86
CA VAL A 214 -22.76 9.13 -11.26
C VAL A 214 -22.67 7.84 -10.46
N VAL A 215 -23.82 7.38 -9.95
CA VAL A 215 -23.99 6.05 -9.37
C VAL A 215 -24.56 5.13 -10.43
N SER A 216 -23.74 4.18 -10.91
CA SER A 216 -24.18 3.21 -11.91
C SER A 216 -25.13 2.18 -11.29
N PRO A 217 -26.25 1.82 -11.94
CA PRO A 217 -27.08 0.70 -11.50
C PRO A 217 -26.31 -0.61 -11.65
N ASP A 218 -26.18 -1.37 -10.55
CA ASP A 218 -25.35 -2.57 -10.48
C ASP A 218 -25.84 -3.76 -11.31
N ALA A 219 -27.13 -3.78 -11.68
CA ALA A 219 -27.75 -4.91 -12.37
C ALA A 219 -27.07 -5.31 -13.69
N ARG A 220 -26.47 -4.35 -14.42
CA ARG A 220 -25.79 -4.61 -15.69
C ARG A 220 -24.31 -5.04 -15.54
N LEU A 221 -23.75 -4.90 -14.35
CA LEU A 221 -22.34 -5.15 -14.09
C LEU A 221 -22.09 -6.54 -13.50
N GLN A 222 -23.13 -7.34 -13.28
CA GLN A 222 -23.08 -8.66 -12.64
C GLN A 222 -22.36 -8.63 -11.28
N ARG A 223 -22.53 -7.52 -10.55
CA ARG A 223 -22.00 -7.35 -9.20
C ARG A 223 -22.98 -7.86 -8.17
N PRO A 224 -22.50 -8.36 -7.02
CA PRO A 224 -23.36 -8.64 -5.88
C PRO A 224 -24.09 -7.38 -5.41
N GLU A 225 -25.39 -7.47 -5.24
CA GLU A 225 -26.21 -6.35 -4.76
C GLU A 225 -26.23 -6.32 -3.24
N PHE A 226 -26.01 -5.14 -2.65
CA PHE A 226 -26.10 -4.95 -1.22
C PHE A 226 -27.57 -4.78 -0.79
N LEU A 227 -28.04 -5.66 0.09
CA LEU A 227 -29.43 -5.71 0.51
C LEU A 227 -29.68 -5.05 1.87
N GLY A 228 -28.67 -4.94 2.70
CA GLY A 228 -28.79 -4.29 3.99
C GLY A 228 -27.70 -4.71 4.99
N SER A 229 -27.52 -3.91 6.02
CA SER A 229 -26.63 -4.23 7.14
C SER A 229 -27.12 -3.56 8.42
N PHE A 230 -26.66 -4.07 9.54
CA PHE A 230 -26.82 -3.39 10.82
C PHE A 230 -25.57 -3.62 11.68
N THR A 231 -25.38 -2.76 12.66
CA THR A 231 -24.30 -2.85 13.63
C THR A 231 -24.88 -2.73 15.02
N LYS A 232 -24.42 -3.56 15.94
CA LYS A 232 -24.83 -3.53 17.34
C LYS A 232 -23.60 -3.70 18.24
N MET A 233 -23.56 -2.97 19.32
CA MET A 233 -22.51 -3.13 20.33
C MET A 233 -22.78 -4.37 21.17
N VAL A 234 -21.72 -5.08 21.53
CA VAL A 234 -21.76 -6.13 22.54
C VAL A 234 -21.67 -5.45 23.92
N ASN A 235 -22.66 -5.67 24.76
CA ASN A 235 -22.67 -5.15 26.11
C ASN A 235 -21.92 -6.13 27.02
N VAL A 236 -20.88 -5.63 27.67
CA VAL A 236 -20.09 -6.40 28.65
C VAL A 236 -20.64 -6.09 30.02
N ASN A 237 -21.16 -7.09 30.71
CA ASN A 237 -21.73 -6.99 32.05
C ASN A 237 -20.75 -7.56 33.07
N PRO A 238 -20.17 -6.75 33.96
CA PRO A 238 -19.27 -7.22 34.97
C PRO A 238 -20.03 -8.01 36.06
N ILE A 239 -19.42 -9.07 36.52
CA ILE A 239 -19.90 -9.89 37.63
C ILE A 239 -18.77 -10.00 38.68
N ALA A 240 -19.04 -9.51 39.86
CA ALA A 240 -18.09 -9.64 40.97
C ALA A 240 -18.39 -10.91 41.78
N GLN A 241 -17.34 -11.61 42.19
CA GLN A 241 -17.46 -12.72 43.10
C GLN A 241 -17.87 -12.24 44.49
N THR A 242 -18.93 -12.80 45.04
CA THR A 242 -19.52 -12.36 46.32
C THR A 242 -18.92 -13.08 47.53
N SER A 243 -18.29 -14.23 47.32
CA SER A 243 -17.62 -15.02 48.35
C SER A 243 -16.26 -15.51 47.87
N ALA A 244 -15.29 -15.58 48.74
CA ALA A 244 -13.99 -16.20 48.44
C ALA A 244 -14.17 -17.73 48.37
N THR A 245 -13.60 -18.34 47.31
CA THR A 245 -13.56 -19.81 47.17
C THR A 245 -12.23 -20.36 47.70
N ASP A 246 -11.15 -19.64 47.44
CA ASP A 246 -9.80 -19.95 47.91
C ASP A 246 -8.88 -18.72 47.84
N ASN A 247 -7.58 -18.90 48.06
CA ASN A 247 -6.60 -17.81 47.94
C ASN A 247 -6.39 -17.33 46.50
N THR A 248 -6.77 -18.09 45.49
CA THR A 248 -6.64 -17.76 44.06
C THR A 248 -7.87 -17.06 43.54
N SER A 249 -9.01 -17.16 44.20
CA SER A 249 -10.27 -16.55 43.85
C SER A 249 -10.86 -15.75 45.03
N PRO A 250 -10.28 -14.59 45.34
CA PRO A 250 -10.72 -13.79 46.49
C PRO A 250 -12.09 -13.14 46.22
N GLN A 251 -12.76 -12.74 47.33
CA GLN A 251 -13.97 -11.93 47.24
C GLN A 251 -13.73 -10.66 46.47
N GLY A 252 -14.68 -10.32 45.59
CA GLY A 252 -14.57 -9.15 44.69
C GLY A 252 -13.78 -9.42 43.41
N ASN A 253 -13.30 -10.66 43.20
CA ASN A 253 -12.69 -11.03 41.93
C ASN A 253 -13.70 -10.77 40.78
N LEU A 254 -13.24 -10.09 39.72
CA LEU A 254 -14.12 -9.60 38.66
C LEU A 254 -14.08 -10.54 37.44
N SER A 255 -15.23 -10.94 37.01
CA SER A 255 -15.47 -11.61 35.73
C SER A 255 -16.49 -10.82 34.93
N ALA A 256 -16.76 -11.23 33.70
CA ALA A 256 -17.75 -10.59 32.89
C ALA A 256 -18.33 -11.55 31.84
N TYR A 257 -19.51 -11.25 31.36
CA TYR A 257 -20.04 -11.86 30.14
C TYR A 257 -20.51 -10.79 29.17
N GLY A 258 -20.29 -11.04 27.88
CA GLY A 258 -20.78 -10.19 26.82
C GLY A 258 -22.07 -10.74 26.23
N VAL A 259 -23.07 -9.89 26.06
CA VAL A 259 -24.31 -10.26 25.40
C VAL A 259 -24.77 -9.14 24.48
N THR A 260 -25.31 -9.52 23.35
CA THR A 260 -26.04 -8.60 22.48
C THR A 260 -27.27 -9.28 21.92
N ALA A 261 -28.38 -8.56 21.91
CA ALA A 261 -29.59 -8.99 21.24
C ALA A 261 -30.04 -7.87 20.30
N SER A 262 -30.39 -8.22 19.11
CA SER A 262 -30.77 -7.24 18.10
C SER A 262 -31.79 -7.80 17.13
N ARG A 263 -32.65 -6.93 16.62
CA ARG A 263 -33.56 -7.24 15.53
C ARG A 263 -33.20 -6.37 14.33
N PHE A 264 -32.93 -7.01 13.22
CA PHE A 264 -32.80 -6.36 11.93
C PHE A 264 -34.11 -6.33 11.20
N HIS A 265 -34.47 -5.20 10.62
CA HIS A 265 -35.76 -5.09 9.93
C HIS A 265 -35.77 -5.78 8.55
N GLY A 266 -34.63 -6.27 8.13
CA GLY A 266 -34.53 -6.99 6.87
C GLY A 266 -34.62 -6.09 5.64
N PHE A 267 -35.01 -6.69 4.55
CA PHE A 267 -35.22 -6.01 3.27
C PHE A 267 -36.42 -6.65 2.54
N THR A 268 -36.94 -5.93 1.55
CA THR A 268 -37.92 -6.45 0.59
C THR A 268 -37.37 -6.19 -0.81
N LYS A 269 -37.26 -7.23 -1.60
CA LYS A 269 -36.67 -7.14 -2.94
C LYS A 269 -37.30 -8.14 -3.88
N SER A 270 -37.56 -7.72 -5.12
CA SER A 270 -37.91 -8.61 -6.23
C SER A 270 -36.67 -8.93 -7.03
N PHE A 271 -36.42 -10.21 -7.27
CA PHE A 271 -35.29 -10.70 -8.06
C PHE A 271 -35.84 -11.20 -9.39
N VAL A 272 -35.19 -10.80 -10.47
CA VAL A 272 -35.53 -11.22 -11.84
C VAL A 272 -34.59 -12.33 -12.35
N GLU A 273 -33.53 -12.62 -11.61
CA GLU A 273 -32.52 -13.62 -11.92
C GLU A 273 -32.31 -14.58 -10.75
N HIS A 274 -31.87 -15.78 -11.04
CA HIS A 274 -31.47 -16.75 -10.03
C HIS A 274 -30.22 -16.28 -9.28
N GLY A 275 -30.18 -16.50 -7.96
CA GLY A 275 -29.06 -16.08 -7.15
C GLY A 275 -29.11 -16.62 -5.73
N TYR A 276 -28.13 -16.23 -4.94
CA TYR A 276 -28.03 -16.54 -3.52
C TYR A 276 -28.06 -15.28 -2.68
N ILE A 277 -28.79 -15.32 -1.59
CA ILE A 277 -28.75 -14.30 -0.53
C ILE A 277 -27.78 -14.81 0.52
N ILE A 278 -26.71 -14.07 0.74
CA ILE A 278 -25.63 -14.44 1.65
C ILE A 278 -25.50 -13.36 2.72
N GLY A 279 -25.53 -13.78 3.98
CA GLY A 279 -25.31 -12.93 5.14
C GLY A 279 -23.95 -13.20 5.77
N PHE A 280 -23.29 -12.12 6.20
CA PHE A 280 -22.03 -12.21 6.94
C PHE A 280 -22.20 -11.63 8.33
N VAL A 281 -21.62 -12.28 9.31
CA VAL A 281 -21.49 -11.78 10.68
C VAL A 281 -20.01 -11.59 10.98
N CYS A 282 -19.63 -10.46 11.54
CA CYS A 282 -18.27 -10.22 11.99
C CYS A 282 -18.26 -9.45 13.30
N ALA A 283 -17.40 -9.85 14.23
CA ALA A 283 -17.07 -9.07 15.39
C ALA A 283 -15.97 -8.06 15.05
N ARG A 284 -16.07 -6.86 15.61
CA ARG A 284 -15.11 -5.78 15.37
C ARG A 284 -14.81 -5.07 16.68
N ALA A 285 -13.59 -4.57 16.81
CA ALA A 285 -13.22 -3.66 17.88
C ALA A 285 -13.13 -2.23 17.36
N ASP A 286 -13.25 -1.26 18.26
CA ASP A 286 -12.91 0.12 17.93
C ASP A 286 -11.40 0.26 17.76
N LEU A 287 -11.00 0.95 16.68
CA LEU A 287 -9.59 1.14 16.37
C LEU A 287 -8.98 2.15 17.32
N THR A 288 -8.04 1.69 18.12
CA THR A 288 -7.21 2.53 19.00
C THR A 288 -5.78 2.04 18.96
N TYR A 289 -4.83 2.95 19.16
CA TYR A 289 -3.41 2.68 19.11
C TYR A 289 -2.75 3.22 20.37
N GLN A 290 -1.67 2.57 20.85
CA GLN A 290 -1.08 2.90 22.15
C GLN A 290 0.31 3.51 22.06
N GLN A 291 0.98 3.42 20.91
CA GLN A 291 2.43 3.62 20.81
C GLN A 291 2.81 4.81 19.94
N GLY A 292 1.83 5.50 19.36
CA GLY A 292 2.06 6.63 18.46
C GLY A 292 2.12 7.98 19.18
N ILE A 293 2.66 8.96 18.48
CA ILE A 293 2.70 10.37 18.88
C ILE A 293 1.81 11.16 17.91
N ASN A 294 0.89 11.96 18.47
CA ASN A 294 0.06 12.80 17.62
C ASN A 294 0.92 13.79 16.82
N LYS A 295 0.62 13.94 15.54
CA LYS A 295 1.37 14.80 14.61
C LYS A 295 1.49 16.26 15.09
N MET A 296 0.56 16.75 15.91
CA MET A 296 0.66 18.08 16.48
C MET A 296 1.97 18.32 17.25
N TRP A 297 2.54 17.27 17.87
CA TRP A 297 3.79 17.34 18.62
C TRP A 297 5.04 17.26 17.74
N LEU A 298 4.86 16.91 16.46
CA LEU A 298 5.94 16.71 15.50
C LEU A 298 6.19 17.95 14.62
N ARG A 299 5.37 18.99 14.77
CA ARG A 299 5.51 20.24 14.04
C ARG A 299 6.69 21.04 14.57
N SER A 300 7.59 21.41 13.69
CA SER A 300 8.81 22.15 14.03
C SER A 300 8.95 23.47 13.29
N THR A 301 8.32 23.60 12.13
CA THR A 301 8.40 24.79 11.28
C THR A 301 7.05 25.44 11.08
N VAL A 302 7.04 26.69 10.62
CA VAL A 302 5.81 27.43 10.27
C VAL A 302 5.03 26.68 9.18
N TYR A 303 5.70 25.95 8.29
CA TYR A 303 5.09 25.24 7.17
C TYR A 303 4.38 23.94 7.59
N ASP A 304 4.62 23.46 8.80
CA ASP A 304 3.96 22.27 9.34
C ASP A 304 2.54 22.56 9.86
N PHE A 305 2.22 23.84 10.02
CA PHE A 305 0.89 24.28 10.38
C PHE A 305 0.01 24.50 9.17
N TYR A 306 -1.30 24.59 9.40
CA TYR A 306 -2.25 24.77 8.32
C TYR A 306 -2.09 26.14 7.63
N TRP A 307 -1.91 26.08 6.31
CA TRP A 307 -1.97 27.23 5.41
C TRP A 307 -2.88 26.90 4.23
N PRO A 308 -3.91 27.75 3.95
CA PRO A 308 -4.81 27.49 2.81
C PRO A 308 -4.08 27.31 1.49
N THR A 309 -2.99 28.04 1.28
CA THR A 309 -2.15 27.96 0.07
C THR A 309 -1.56 26.55 -0.16
N PHE A 310 -1.27 25.82 0.92
CA PHE A 310 -0.67 24.49 0.84
C PHE A 310 -1.70 23.36 0.91
N ALA A 311 -2.99 23.65 0.98
CA ALA A 311 -4.03 22.63 1.12
C ALA A 311 -4.14 21.70 -0.11
N HIS A 312 -3.63 22.12 -1.26
CA HIS A 312 -3.70 21.39 -2.52
C HIS A 312 -2.35 20.91 -3.04
N LEU A 313 -1.35 20.77 -2.16
CA LEU A 313 -0.02 20.26 -2.54
C LEU A 313 0.03 18.76 -2.84
N GLY A 314 -1.09 18.04 -2.66
CA GLY A 314 -1.16 16.60 -2.85
C GLY A 314 -1.09 15.83 -1.53
N GLU A 315 -0.64 14.57 -1.61
CA GLU A 315 -0.62 13.67 -0.47
C GLU A 315 0.52 13.99 0.49
N GLN A 316 0.23 13.83 1.78
CA GLN A 316 1.17 14.04 2.88
C GLN A 316 1.61 12.70 3.45
N ALA A 317 2.90 12.53 3.69
CA ALA A 317 3.42 11.34 4.35
C ALA A 317 2.97 11.26 5.82
N ILE A 318 2.57 10.07 6.24
CA ILE A 318 2.40 9.68 7.63
C ILE A 318 3.73 9.04 8.05
N GLU A 319 4.32 9.56 9.10
CA GLU A 319 5.56 9.02 9.65
C GLU A 319 5.28 7.83 10.58
N LEU A 320 6.18 6.87 10.64
CA LEU A 320 6.03 5.68 11.49
C LEU A 320 5.80 6.05 12.96
N ARG A 321 6.43 7.10 13.46
CA ARG A 321 6.26 7.58 14.85
C ARG A 321 4.84 8.07 15.18
N GLU A 322 4.00 8.33 14.17
CA GLU A 322 2.60 8.69 14.42
C GLU A 322 1.77 7.50 14.91
N ILE A 323 2.19 6.26 14.60
CA ILE A 323 1.55 5.03 15.04
C ILE A 323 2.44 4.19 15.98
N TYR A 324 3.76 4.23 15.78
CA TYR A 324 4.74 3.43 16.51
C TYR A 324 6.03 4.23 16.73
N ALA A 325 6.16 4.91 17.86
CA ALA A 325 7.29 5.75 18.21
C ALA A 325 8.27 4.99 19.11
N GLN A 326 9.54 4.92 18.73
CA GLN A 326 10.60 4.24 19.47
C GLN A 326 11.75 5.16 19.89
N GLY A 327 11.80 6.39 19.40
CA GLY A 327 12.92 7.31 19.61
C GLY A 327 14.15 6.96 18.77
N THR A 328 13.96 6.23 17.67
CA THR A 328 15.03 5.82 16.76
C THR A 328 14.99 6.61 15.45
N LYS A 329 15.99 6.43 14.60
CA LYS A 329 16.02 7.05 13.26
C LYS A 329 14.90 6.53 12.36
N ASP A 330 14.41 5.32 12.61
CA ASP A 330 13.36 4.68 11.81
C ASP A 330 12.00 5.35 12.04
N ASP A 331 11.83 6.11 13.10
CA ASP A 331 10.61 6.85 13.43
C ASP A 331 10.17 7.83 12.32
N THR A 332 11.10 8.30 11.50
CA THR A 332 10.84 9.22 10.38
C THR A 332 10.56 8.51 9.06
N THR A 333 10.58 7.18 9.04
CA THR A 333 10.22 6.42 7.83
C THR A 333 8.74 6.62 7.50
N VAL A 334 8.42 6.55 6.21
CA VAL A 334 7.05 6.73 5.75
C VAL A 334 6.25 5.45 5.99
N PHE A 335 5.18 5.54 6.75
CA PHE A 335 4.21 4.47 6.94
C PHE A 335 3.22 4.40 5.77
N GLY A 336 2.75 5.54 5.28
CA GLY A 336 1.80 5.67 4.19
C GLY A 336 1.52 7.13 3.89
N TYR A 337 0.54 7.41 3.07
CA TYR A 337 0.19 8.75 2.62
C TYR A 337 -1.29 9.06 2.89
N GLN A 338 -1.55 10.28 3.31
CA GLN A 338 -2.89 10.82 3.53
C GLN A 338 -3.03 12.18 2.85
N GLU A 339 -4.28 12.64 2.71
CA GLU A 339 -4.54 13.99 2.25
C GLU A 339 -3.80 15.02 3.12
N ARG A 340 -3.31 16.07 2.49
CA ARG A 340 -2.70 17.18 3.21
C ARG A 340 -3.63 17.67 4.34
N TYR A 341 -3.07 17.80 5.55
CA TYR A 341 -3.79 18.24 6.75
C TYR A 341 -4.88 17.29 7.27
N ALA A 342 -4.91 16.01 6.87
CA ALA A 342 -5.86 15.03 7.39
C ALA A 342 -5.79 14.91 8.93
N GLU A 343 -4.61 15.08 9.51
CA GLU A 343 -4.38 15.01 10.96
C GLU A 343 -5.16 16.06 11.78
N TYR A 344 -5.59 17.14 11.18
CA TYR A 344 -6.46 18.13 11.88
C TYR A 344 -7.88 17.59 12.08
N ARG A 345 -8.31 16.64 11.27
CA ARG A 345 -9.63 16.02 11.33
C ARG A 345 -9.63 14.72 12.15
N TYR A 346 -8.47 14.19 12.46
CA TYR A 346 -8.30 12.95 13.21
C TYR A 346 -8.01 13.24 14.69
N LYS A 347 -8.83 12.68 15.57
CA LYS A 347 -8.70 12.79 17.01
C LYS A 347 -8.66 11.38 17.61
N PRO A 348 -7.49 10.73 17.67
CA PRO A 348 -7.37 9.37 18.19
C PRO A 348 -7.64 9.32 19.69
N SER A 349 -8.22 8.22 20.13
CA SER A 349 -8.26 7.86 21.54
C SER A 349 -6.85 7.54 22.01
N GLN A 350 -6.55 7.88 23.26
CA GLN A 350 -5.23 7.66 23.87
C GLN A 350 -5.33 6.64 24.99
N ILE A 351 -4.40 5.71 25.00
CA ILE A 351 -4.21 4.73 26.07
C ILE A 351 -2.99 5.18 26.86
N THR A 352 -3.15 5.42 28.17
CA THR A 352 -2.11 6.01 29.02
C THR A 352 -1.93 5.22 30.32
N GLY A 353 -0.80 5.42 30.99
CA GLY A 353 -0.50 4.83 32.29
C GLY A 353 -0.50 3.31 32.26
N LYS A 354 -1.06 2.69 33.28
CA LYS A 354 -1.15 1.22 33.42
C LYS A 354 -2.07 0.54 32.41
N PHE A 355 -2.86 1.28 31.65
CA PHE A 355 -3.65 0.71 30.57
C PHE A 355 -2.81 0.37 29.33
N ARG A 356 -1.57 0.87 29.23
CA ARG A 356 -0.69 0.47 28.12
C ARG A 356 -0.24 -0.97 28.30
N SER A 357 -0.34 -1.76 27.23
CA SER A 357 0.12 -3.17 27.20
C SER A 357 1.64 -3.31 27.36
N SER A 358 2.40 -2.23 27.19
CA SER A 358 3.85 -2.20 27.42
C SER A 358 4.27 -2.19 28.88
N VAL A 359 3.34 -2.01 29.82
CA VAL A 359 3.63 -2.02 31.26
C VAL A 359 3.85 -3.47 31.68
N VAL A 360 5.02 -3.76 32.23
CA VAL A 360 5.47 -5.12 32.57
C VAL A 360 4.71 -5.70 33.77
N ASP A 361 4.44 -4.85 34.77
CA ASP A 361 3.82 -5.31 36.02
C ASP A 361 2.43 -4.72 36.23
N GLY A 362 1.43 -5.59 36.23
CA GLY A 362 0.05 -5.23 36.55
C GLY A 362 -0.58 -4.26 35.59
N ASN A 363 -0.40 -4.49 34.29
CA ASN A 363 -1.12 -3.73 33.28
C ASN A 363 -2.63 -3.99 33.37
N LEU A 364 -3.40 -3.04 32.87
CA LEU A 364 -4.86 -3.08 32.85
C LEU A 364 -5.38 -3.21 31.40
N ASP A 365 -4.63 -3.83 30.52
CA ASP A 365 -4.96 -3.93 29.10
C ASP A 365 -6.15 -4.87 28.81
N VAL A 366 -6.55 -5.68 29.78
CA VAL A 366 -7.79 -6.48 29.74
C VAL A 366 -9.07 -5.62 29.62
N TRP A 367 -9.00 -4.33 29.92
CA TRP A 367 -10.13 -3.41 29.85
C TRP A 367 -10.37 -2.82 28.46
N HIS A 368 -9.49 -3.09 27.49
CA HIS A 368 -9.61 -2.55 26.13
C HIS A 368 -9.04 -3.49 25.09
N LEU A 369 -9.44 -3.28 23.84
CA LEU A 369 -8.96 -4.01 22.66
C LEU A 369 -8.04 -3.16 21.77
N SER A 370 -7.33 -2.18 22.35
CA SER A 370 -6.36 -1.38 21.63
C SER A 370 -5.22 -2.21 21.08
N GLN A 371 -4.81 -1.91 19.85
CA GLN A 371 -3.71 -2.63 19.20
C GLN A 371 -2.37 -2.28 19.84
N TYR A 372 -1.56 -3.30 20.02
CA TYR A 372 -0.18 -3.21 20.46
C TYR A 372 0.72 -3.88 19.43
N PHE A 373 1.74 -3.19 19.00
CA PHE A 373 2.71 -3.67 18.01
C PHE A 373 4.00 -4.07 18.73
N SER A 374 4.43 -5.30 18.55
CA SER A 374 5.75 -5.78 19.02
C SER A 374 6.88 -5.30 18.12
N ASN A 375 6.58 -5.10 16.84
CA ASN A 375 7.50 -4.60 15.82
C ASN A 375 6.83 -3.46 15.06
N ALA A 376 7.65 -2.69 14.33
CA ALA A 376 7.16 -1.62 13.48
C ALA A 376 6.10 -2.13 12.48
N PRO A 377 4.87 -1.61 12.52
CA PRO A 377 3.83 -1.99 11.57
C PRO A 377 4.15 -1.42 10.18
N THR A 378 3.81 -2.17 9.16
CA THR A 378 3.84 -1.71 7.77
C THR A 378 2.44 -1.67 7.20
N LEU A 379 2.17 -0.74 6.29
CA LEU A 379 0.89 -0.64 5.61
C LEU A 379 0.76 -1.76 4.57
N ASN A 380 0.14 -2.86 4.97
CA ASN A 380 -0.03 -4.05 4.15
C ASN A 380 -1.38 -4.73 4.42
N GLU A 381 -1.64 -5.87 3.78
CA GLU A 381 -2.87 -6.66 3.96
C GLU A 381 -3.10 -7.05 5.42
N GLU A 382 -2.07 -7.47 6.14
CA GLU A 382 -2.15 -7.88 7.54
C GLU A 382 -2.56 -6.71 8.45
N PHE A 383 -1.97 -5.54 8.24
CA PHE A 383 -2.29 -4.33 9.00
C PHE A 383 -3.75 -3.92 8.86
N ILE A 384 -4.31 -3.95 7.65
CA ILE A 384 -5.69 -3.52 7.40
C ILE A 384 -6.73 -4.59 7.72
N THR A 385 -6.33 -5.83 7.97
CA THR A 385 -7.22 -6.93 8.34
C THR A 385 -7.67 -6.80 9.79
N GLU A 386 -8.97 -6.98 10.05
CA GLU A 386 -9.54 -6.95 11.39
C GLU A 386 -9.08 -8.19 12.18
N ASN A 387 -8.28 -7.97 13.17
CA ASN A 387 -7.81 -8.99 14.10
C ASN A 387 -7.63 -8.37 15.50
N PRO A 388 -8.72 -8.09 16.21
CA PRO A 388 -8.63 -7.50 17.53
C PRO A 388 -8.00 -8.49 18.53
N PRO A 389 -7.26 -8.01 19.53
CA PRO A 389 -6.61 -8.87 20.52
C PRO A 389 -7.61 -9.44 21.54
N ILE A 390 -8.63 -10.15 21.05
CA ILE A 390 -9.76 -10.64 21.86
C ILE A 390 -9.34 -11.66 22.92
N LYS A 391 -8.28 -12.44 22.66
CA LYS A 391 -7.72 -13.40 23.60
C LYS A 391 -7.26 -12.76 24.92
N ARG A 392 -7.02 -11.45 24.92
CA ARG A 392 -6.69 -10.68 26.11
C ARG A 392 -7.84 -10.65 27.13
N ILE A 393 -9.08 -10.65 26.65
CA ILE A 393 -10.28 -10.46 27.48
C ILE A 393 -11.12 -11.73 27.64
N VAL A 394 -10.92 -12.73 26.79
CA VAL A 394 -11.69 -13.97 26.83
C VAL A 394 -11.11 -14.92 27.85
N ALA A 395 -11.95 -15.39 28.77
CA ALA A 395 -11.55 -16.35 29.82
C ALA A 395 -11.41 -17.79 29.29
N VAL A 396 -12.24 -18.17 28.33
CA VAL A 396 -12.21 -19.51 27.69
C VAL A 396 -11.39 -19.42 26.42
N GLN A 397 -10.19 -20.00 26.42
CA GLN A 397 -9.21 -19.87 25.33
C GLN A 397 -9.30 -20.98 24.27
N ASP A 398 -9.85 -22.13 24.66
CA ASP A 398 -9.85 -23.35 23.86
C ASP A 398 -11.08 -23.52 22.98
N GLU A 399 -12.08 -22.64 23.15
CA GLU A 399 -13.33 -22.64 22.42
C GLU A 399 -13.49 -21.35 21.59
N PRO A 400 -14.36 -21.34 20.55
CA PRO A 400 -14.67 -20.14 19.81
C PRO A 400 -15.19 -19.01 20.71
N GLU A 401 -14.75 -17.80 20.42
CA GLU A 401 -14.97 -16.62 21.27
C GLU A 401 -16.43 -16.14 21.29
N PHE A 402 -17.25 -16.56 20.33
CA PHE A 402 -18.63 -16.11 20.19
C PHE A 402 -19.61 -17.28 20.03
N LEU A 403 -20.69 -17.23 20.79
CA LEU A 403 -21.87 -18.05 20.57
C LEU A 403 -22.91 -17.23 19.80
N LEU A 404 -23.39 -17.75 18.67
CA LEU A 404 -24.30 -17.06 17.77
C LEU A 404 -25.61 -17.83 17.65
N ASP A 405 -26.74 -17.16 17.93
CA ASP A 405 -28.07 -17.66 17.69
C ASP A 405 -28.84 -16.68 16.79
N ILE A 406 -29.31 -17.16 15.64
CA ILE A 406 -29.99 -16.32 14.63
C ILE A 406 -31.36 -16.91 14.27
N GLY A 407 -32.40 -16.15 14.53
CA GLY A 407 -33.77 -16.43 14.07
C GLY A 407 -34.09 -15.69 12.77
N PHE A 408 -34.52 -16.41 11.73
CA PHE A 408 -34.92 -15.83 10.46
C PHE A 408 -36.45 -15.80 10.34
N ARG A 409 -37.04 -14.61 10.05
CA ARG A 409 -38.39 -14.49 9.55
C ARG A 409 -38.36 -14.25 8.05
N TYR A 410 -38.65 -15.29 7.29
CA TYR A 410 -38.51 -15.30 5.86
C TYR A 410 -39.85 -15.53 5.15
N THR A 411 -40.19 -14.65 4.22
CA THR A 411 -41.38 -14.79 3.36
C THR A 411 -40.93 -14.68 1.91
N THR A 412 -41.30 -15.65 1.10
CA THR A 412 -40.96 -15.67 -0.31
C THR A 412 -42.25 -15.94 -1.12
N VAL A 413 -42.34 -15.26 -2.25
CA VAL A 413 -43.39 -15.47 -3.24
C VAL A 413 -42.75 -15.86 -4.55
N ARG A 414 -43.11 -16.99 -5.10
CA ARG A 414 -42.58 -17.49 -6.37
C ARG A 414 -43.74 -17.90 -7.27
N PRO A 415 -43.75 -17.50 -8.55
CA PRO A 415 -44.69 -18.03 -9.51
C PRO A 415 -44.38 -19.50 -9.77
N MET A 416 -45.36 -20.36 -9.57
CA MET A 416 -45.26 -21.78 -9.87
C MET A 416 -46.55 -22.21 -10.57
N PRO A 417 -46.51 -23.09 -11.56
CA PRO A 417 -47.73 -23.64 -12.14
C PRO A 417 -48.48 -24.46 -11.11
N MET A 418 -49.80 -24.31 -11.06
CA MET A 418 -50.63 -25.10 -10.16
C MET A 418 -50.64 -26.60 -10.50
N PHE A 419 -50.57 -26.92 -11.80
CA PHE A 419 -50.50 -28.27 -12.29
C PHE A 419 -49.39 -28.37 -13.34
N GLY A 420 -48.48 -29.33 -13.17
CA GLY A 420 -47.49 -29.64 -14.18
C GLY A 420 -48.09 -30.66 -15.16
N THR A 421 -48.07 -30.40 -16.46
CA THR A 421 -48.43 -31.36 -17.50
C THR A 421 -47.18 -31.96 -18.07
N PRO A 422 -46.87 -33.25 -17.76
CA PRO A 422 -45.67 -33.89 -18.28
C PRO A 422 -45.70 -33.96 -19.82
N GLY A 423 -44.56 -33.66 -20.46
CA GLY A 423 -44.41 -33.75 -21.89
C GLY A 423 -44.88 -32.56 -22.71
N LEU A 424 -45.41 -31.53 -22.09
CA LEU A 424 -45.74 -30.28 -22.77
C LEU A 424 -44.41 -29.47 -22.99
N VAL A 425 -44.09 -29.20 -24.23
CA VAL A 425 -42.99 -28.32 -24.59
C VAL A 425 -43.56 -26.97 -24.98
N ASP A 426 -43.34 -26.00 -24.13
CA ASP A 426 -43.75 -24.61 -24.41
C ASP A 426 -42.62 -23.97 -25.27
N HIS A 427 -43.00 -23.61 -26.50
CA HIS A 427 -42.14 -22.80 -27.38
C HIS A 427 -42.56 -21.33 -27.21
N PHE A 428 -41.67 -20.53 -26.65
CA PHE A 428 -41.82 -19.08 -26.58
C PHE A 428 -40.90 -18.37 -27.58
#